data_21ec2bfdb4168065adcd6d58f6f835b1
#
_entry.id   21ec2bfdb4168065adcd6d58f6f835b1
#
_cell.length_a   1.000
_cell.length_b   1.000
_cell.length_c   1.000
_cell.angle_alpha   90.00
_cell.angle_beta   90.00
_cell.angle_gamma   90.00
#
_symmetry.space_group_name_H-M   'P 1'
#
loop_
_entity.id
_entity.type
_entity.pdbx_description
1 polymer ?
#
loop_
_entity_poly.entity_id
_entity_poly.type
_entity_poly.pdbx_seq_one_letter_code
_entity_poly.pdbx_strand_id
1 'polypeptide(L)'
;MFNSQVRTLVIVGAQWGDEGKGKLVDVIAERADWVVRYQGGANAGHTVKIGERAFVLHQIPSGILHPGVRCAIGNGVVLDPDTLFTEIDELVRDGVDVEGRLYVSDRAHLVLPYHKLVDCESAASRAIGTTGRGIGPAYEDKVARRGIRVLDLRHPERLRVLVEAGIAHANQALAASGSTARASADETVALLERLAPRLLPLAEDVGLAAHRARRAGAAILLEGAQGSLLDVDHGTYPYVTSSTTTTGGAATPP
;
A
#
# COMPACT_ATOMS: atom_id res chain seq x y z
N MET A 1 -2.90 21.26 16.54
CA MET A 1 -2.67 20.88 15.15
C MET A 1 -4.00 20.74 14.44
N PHE A 2 -4.85 19.75 14.74
CA PHE A 2 -6.25 19.80 14.33
C PHE A 2 -7.03 20.86 15.13
N ASN A 3 -7.92 21.60 14.47
CA ASN A 3 -8.79 22.60 15.08
C ASN A 3 -10.05 22.78 14.21
N SER A 4 -10.88 23.78 14.49
CA SER A 4 -12.11 24.04 13.72
C SER A 4 -11.86 24.38 12.25
N GLN A 5 -10.67 24.84 11.89
CA GLN A 5 -10.32 25.23 10.52
C GLN A 5 -9.48 24.14 9.82
N VAL A 6 -8.63 23.40 10.56
CA VAL A 6 -7.75 22.36 10.01
C VAL A 6 -8.28 20.99 10.42
N ARG A 7 -8.88 20.28 9.46
CA ARG A 7 -9.45 18.94 9.63
C ARG A 7 -8.71 17.88 8.83
N THR A 8 -7.80 18.25 7.96
CA THR A 8 -6.99 17.32 7.18
C THR A 8 -5.53 17.75 7.25
N LEU A 9 -4.66 16.82 7.61
CA LEU A 9 -3.21 17.00 7.63
C LEU A 9 -2.56 15.96 6.72
N VAL A 10 -1.50 16.36 6.05
CA VAL A 10 -0.65 15.45 5.25
C VAL A 10 0.75 15.46 5.85
N ILE A 11 1.29 14.29 6.13
CA ILE A 11 2.69 14.13 6.54
C ILE A 11 3.46 13.52 5.39
N VAL A 12 4.50 14.22 4.94
CA VAL A 12 5.43 13.77 3.91
C VAL A 12 6.85 13.74 4.45
N GLY A 13 7.68 12.85 3.92
CA GLY A 13 9.12 12.88 4.15
C GLY A 13 9.77 13.99 3.31
N ALA A 14 10.70 14.72 3.88
CA ALA A 14 11.40 15.81 3.19
C ALA A 14 12.70 15.36 2.48
N GLN A 15 13.17 14.14 2.75
CA GLN A 15 14.43 13.60 2.23
C GLN A 15 14.19 12.22 1.57
N TRP A 16 14.96 11.20 1.95
CA TRP A 16 14.93 9.85 1.37
C TRP A 16 14.06 8.82 2.14
N GLY A 17 13.25 9.22 3.07
CA GLY A 17 12.56 8.34 4.02
C GLY A 17 13.29 8.38 5.37
N ASP A 18 13.01 7.49 6.27
CA ASP A 18 13.72 7.29 7.56
C ASP A 18 13.99 8.55 8.42
N GLU A 19 13.35 9.70 8.12
CA GLU A 19 13.47 10.95 8.87
C GLU A 19 12.70 10.93 10.20
N GLY A 20 12.09 9.78 10.55
CA GLY A 20 11.28 9.65 11.76
C GLY A 20 9.80 10.02 11.55
N LYS A 21 9.27 10.00 10.31
CA LYS A 21 7.84 10.24 10.01
C LYS A 21 6.92 9.40 10.88
N GLY A 22 7.22 8.10 11.04
CA GLY A 22 6.41 7.19 11.84
C GLY A 22 6.18 7.70 13.26
N LYS A 23 7.21 8.26 13.92
CA LYS A 23 7.10 8.84 15.26
C LYS A 23 6.20 10.09 15.27
N LEU A 24 6.31 10.94 14.23
CA LEU A 24 5.46 12.12 14.13
C LEU A 24 4.01 11.74 13.83
N VAL A 25 3.80 10.76 12.94
CA VAL A 25 2.47 10.21 12.62
C VAL A 25 1.83 9.64 13.88
N ASP A 26 2.58 8.86 14.66
CA ASP A 26 2.12 8.25 15.90
C ASP A 26 1.60 9.31 16.89
N VAL A 27 2.39 10.35 17.17
CA VAL A 27 2.00 11.45 18.07
C VAL A 27 0.76 12.21 17.56
N ILE A 28 0.62 12.39 16.25
CA ILE A 28 -0.52 13.14 15.68
C ILE A 28 -1.76 12.24 15.60
N ALA A 29 -1.58 10.94 15.38
CA ALA A 29 -2.66 9.97 15.27
C ALA A 29 -3.54 9.91 16.53
N GLU A 30 -3.00 10.18 17.71
CA GLU A 30 -3.79 10.32 18.96
C GLU A 30 -4.96 11.33 18.87
N ARG A 31 -4.87 12.29 17.94
CA ARG A 31 -5.86 13.35 17.74
C ARG A 31 -6.58 13.25 16.40
N ALA A 32 -6.38 12.16 15.67
CA ALA A 32 -7.03 11.90 14.41
C ALA A 32 -8.17 10.91 14.60
N ASP A 33 -9.25 11.10 13.85
CA ASP A 33 -10.33 10.10 13.75
C ASP A 33 -9.99 9.05 12.69
N TRP A 34 -9.22 9.46 11.66
CA TRP A 34 -8.77 8.61 10.56
C TRP A 34 -7.29 8.83 10.26
N VAL A 35 -6.58 7.73 9.99
CA VAL A 35 -5.24 7.75 9.38
C VAL A 35 -5.29 6.98 8.06
N VAL A 36 -4.94 7.66 6.98
CA VAL A 36 -5.00 7.08 5.62
C VAL A 36 -3.62 7.04 5.00
N ARG A 37 -3.13 5.85 4.66
CA ARG A 37 -1.95 5.65 3.85
C ARG A 37 -2.30 5.87 2.38
N TYR A 38 -1.74 6.89 1.74
CA TYR A 38 -2.21 7.29 0.42
C TYR A 38 -1.36 6.77 -0.74
N GLN A 39 -0.10 6.33 -0.51
CA GLN A 39 0.79 5.86 -1.57
C GLN A 39 1.84 4.86 -1.05
N GLY A 40 2.68 4.31 -1.96
CA GLY A 40 3.71 3.34 -1.65
C GLY A 40 3.18 1.92 -1.63
N GLY A 41 3.79 1.08 -0.86
CA GLY A 41 3.44 -0.33 -0.71
C GLY A 41 4.21 -0.97 0.44
N ALA A 42 4.41 -2.28 0.40
CA ALA A 42 5.11 -3.04 1.44
C ALA A 42 6.63 -2.75 1.52
N ASN A 43 7.17 -1.94 0.62
CA ASN A 43 8.59 -1.54 0.62
C ASN A 43 8.94 -0.48 1.68
N ALA A 44 7.95 0.17 2.28
CA ALA A 44 8.18 1.03 3.44
C ALA A 44 8.10 0.21 4.73
N GLY A 45 8.75 0.67 5.78
CA GLY A 45 8.64 0.10 7.11
C GLY A 45 8.67 1.21 8.15
N HIS A 46 7.69 1.25 9.03
CA HIS A 46 7.66 2.18 10.17
C HIS A 46 7.77 1.39 11.47
N THR A 47 8.78 1.68 12.27
CA THR A 47 8.86 1.12 13.62
C THR A 47 8.25 2.10 14.60
N VAL A 48 7.18 1.67 15.27
CA VAL A 48 6.51 2.43 16.33
C VAL A 48 6.74 1.71 17.64
N LYS A 49 7.14 2.43 18.67
CA LYS A 49 7.34 1.88 20.02
C LYS A 49 6.21 2.35 20.94
N ILE A 50 5.51 1.40 21.57
CA ILE A 50 4.50 1.64 22.59
C ILE A 50 4.95 0.96 23.89
N GLY A 51 5.37 1.74 24.85
CA GLY A 51 6.04 1.22 26.04
C GLY A 51 7.33 0.49 25.67
N GLU A 52 7.46 -0.78 26.07
CA GLU A 52 8.60 -1.64 25.74
C GLU A 52 8.44 -2.42 24.43
N ARG A 53 7.26 -2.38 23.80
CA ARG A 53 6.97 -3.12 22.56
C ARG A 53 7.31 -2.28 21.33
N ALA A 54 7.86 -2.93 20.32
CA ALA A 54 8.14 -2.34 19.01
C ALA A 54 7.28 -3.03 17.95
N PHE A 55 6.50 -2.24 17.23
CA PHE A 55 5.67 -2.71 16.11
C PHE A 55 6.31 -2.26 14.80
N VAL A 56 6.47 -3.16 13.86
CA VAL A 56 6.98 -2.85 12.52
C VAL A 56 5.81 -2.91 11.53
N LEU A 57 5.37 -1.76 11.06
CA LEU A 57 4.27 -1.65 10.12
C LEU A 57 4.81 -1.35 8.71
N HIS A 58 4.40 -2.13 7.72
CA HIS A 58 4.79 -1.96 6.32
C HIS A 58 3.69 -1.31 5.49
N GLN A 59 2.44 -1.74 5.63
CA GLN A 59 1.31 -1.28 4.84
C GLN A 59 0.20 -0.66 5.69
N ILE A 60 0.00 -1.18 6.89
CA ILE A 60 -1.03 -0.69 7.80
C ILE A 60 -0.62 0.69 8.33
N PRO A 61 -1.53 1.70 8.30
CA PRO A 61 -1.25 3.01 8.86
C PRO A 61 -0.96 2.94 10.37
N SER A 62 -0.01 3.76 10.84
CA SER A 62 0.46 3.76 12.24
C SER A 62 -0.67 4.04 13.25
N GLY A 63 -1.73 4.73 12.84
CA GLY A 63 -2.90 5.01 13.66
C GLY A 63 -3.63 3.78 14.21
N ILE A 64 -3.39 2.58 13.64
CA ILE A 64 -4.02 1.34 14.12
C ILE A 64 -3.66 1.02 15.57
N LEU A 65 -2.51 1.50 16.03
CA LEU A 65 -2.02 1.30 17.40
C LEU A 65 -2.78 2.16 18.44
N HIS A 66 -3.53 3.17 17.99
CA HIS A 66 -4.32 4.04 18.87
C HIS A 66 -5.78 3.58 18.92
N PRO A 67 -6.32 3.26 20.10
CA PRO A 67 -7.72 2.85 20.23
C PRO A 67 -8.69 3.88 19.66
N GLY A 68 -9.69 3.43 18.90
CA GLY A 68 -10.73 4.28 18.31
C GLY A 68 -10.34 4.98 17.00
N VAL A 69 -9.07 5.01 16.62
CA VAL A 69 -8.62 5.55 15.34
C VAL A 69 -8.92 4.56 14.22
N ARG A 70 -9.57 5.02 13.16
CA ARG A 70 -9.79 4.24 11.95
C ARG A 70 -8.61 4.39 10.99
N CYS A 71 -8.22 3.29 10.37
CA CYS A 71 -7.10 3.25 9.45
C CYS A 71 -7.55 2.81 8.06
N ALA A 72 -7.01 3.43 7.02
CA ALA A 72 -7.33 3.05 5.67
C ALA A 72 -6.10 3.00 4.78
N ILE A 73 -6.06 2.00 3.90
CA ILE A 73 -5.11 1.88 2.80
C ILE A 73 -5.79 2.41 1.55
N GLY A 74 -5.32 3.54 1.04
CA GLY A 74 -5.91 4.25 -0.09
C GLY A 74 -5.58 3.62 -1.45
N ASN A 75 -6.30 4.05 -2.48
CA ASN A 75 -6.15 3.56 -3.86
C ASN A 75 -4.82 3.96 -4.55
N GLY A 76 -4.05 4.88 -3.95
CA GLY A 76 -2.69 5.19 -4.40
C GLY A 76 -1.66 4.13 -4.00
N VAL A 77 -1.94 3.31 -3.00
CA VAL A 77 -1.08 2.19 -2.55
C VAL A 77 -1.15 1.03 -3.54
N VAL A 78 -0.03 0.31 -3.70
CA VAL A 78 -0.03 -1.05 -4.26
C VAL A 78 0.08 -2.03 -3.10
N LEU A 79 -0.95 -2.85 -2.94
CA LEU A 79 -1.19 -3.69 -1.78
C LEU A 79 -0.61 -5.08 -1.97
N ASP A 80 0.26 -5.52 -1.09
CA ASP A 80 0.67 -6.92 -0.98
C ASP A 80 -0.23 -7.63 0.04
N PRO A 81 -1.17 -8.49 -0.39
CA PRO A 81 -2.12 -9.08 0.52
C PRO A 81 -1.50 -10.08 1.50
N ASP A 82 -0.45 -10.80 1.12
CA ASP A 82 0.25 -11.73 2.03
C ASP A 82 0.93 -10.95 3.16
N THR A 83 1.63 -9.86 2.83
CA THR A 83 2.24 -8.98 3.84
C THR A 83 1.18 -8.33 4.72
N LEU A 84 0.06 -7.89 4.15
CA LEU A 84 -1.04 -7.28 4.91
C LEU A 84 -1.57 -8.24 5.97
N PHE A 85 -1.86 -9.48 5.60
CA PHE A 85 -2.41 -10.45 6.56
C PHE A 85 -1.40 -10.90 7.59
N THR A 86 -0.12 -10.95 7.25
CA THR A 86 0.95 -11.17 8.23
C THR A 86 0.95 -10.06 9.29
N GLU A 87 0.90 -8.80 8.86
CA GLU A 87 0.83 -7.65 9.78
C GLU A 87 -0.43 -7.67 10.65
N ILE A 88 -1.61 -7.99 10.07
CA ILE A 88 -2.86 -8.10 10.83
C ILE A 88 -2.75 -9.19 11.90
N ASP A 89 -2.26 -10.37 11.52
CA ASP A 89 -2.15 -11.51 12.41
C ASP A 89 -1.14 -11.26 13.56
N GLU A 90 -0.07 -10.51 13.29
CA GLU A 90 0.89 -10.04 14.30
C GLU A 90 0.26 -9.03 15.26
N LEU A 91 -0.41 -8.00 14.73
CA LEU A 91 -1.09 -6.99 15.54
C LEU A 91 -2.15 -7.61 16.47
N VAL A 92 -2.97 -8.52 15.96
CA VAL A 92 -4.00 -9.22 16.75
C VAL A 92 -3.36 -10.09 17.83
N ARG A 93 -2.28 -10.80 17.53
CA ARG A 93 -1.51 -11.59 18.51
C ARG A 93 -0.97 -10.70 19.64
N ASP A 94 -0.57 -9.49 19.32
CA ASP A 94 -0.06 -8.51 20.28
C ASP A 94 -1.17 -7.75 21.01
N GLY A 95 -2.44 -8.08 20.77
CA GLY A 95 -3.60 -7.53 21.47
C GLY A 95 -4.10 -6.19 20.89
N VAL A 96 -3.68 -5.85 19.66
CA VAL A 96 -4.22 -4.68 18.95
C VAL A 96 -5.54 -5.06 18.31
N ASP A 97 -6.59 -4.31 18.61
CA ASP A 97 -7.88 -4.45 17.96
C ASP A 97 -7.82 -3.86 16.54
N VAL A 98 -8.00 -4.71 15.54
CA VAL A 98 -7.97 -4.32 14.11
C VAL A 98 -9.37 -4.39 13.49
N GLU A 99 -10.28 -5.22 14.05
CA GLU A 99 -11.60 -5.47 13.51
C GLU A 99 -12.45 -4.18 13.47
N GLY A 100 -13.08 -3.92 12.32
CA GLY A 100 -13.91 -2.72 12.13
C GLY A 100 -13.15 -1.40 12.12
N ARG A 101 -11.81 -1.42 12.20
CA ARG A 101 -10.97 -0.22 12.20
C ARG A 101 -10.02 -0.13 11.02
N LEU A 102 -9.71 -1.24 10.34
CA LEU A 102 -8.88 -1.25 9.15
C LEU A 102 -9.74 -1.39 7.89
N TYR A 103 -9.53 -0.50 6.94
CA TYR A 103 -10.20 -0.47 5.64
C TYR A 103 -9.16 -0.49 4.52
N VAL A 104 -9.51 -1.12 3.41
CA VAL A 104 -8.67 -1.16 2.21
C VAL A 104 -9.49 -0.62 1.04
N SER A 105 -8.93 0.30 0.27
CA SER A 105 -9.62 0.78 -0.93
C SER A 105 -9.90 -0.37 -1.89
N ASP A 106 -11.14 -0.51 -2.28
CA ASP A 106 -11.56 -1.47 -3.30
C ASP A 106 -10.89 -1.21 -4.67
N ARG A 107 -10.35 0.01 -4.86
CA ARG A 107 -9.59 0.45 -6.05
C ARG A 107 -8.08 0.29 -5.92
N ALA A 108 -7.57 -0.14 -4.76
CA ALA A 108 -6.14 -0.41 -4.58
C ALA A 108 -5.70 -1.57 -5.48
N HIS A 109 -4.53 -1.42 -6.11
CA HIS A 109 -3.96 -2.47 -6.96
C HIS A 109 -3.19 -3.48 -6.12
N LEU A 110 -3.24 -4.74 -6.53
CA LEU A 110 -2.58 -5.83 -5.83
C LEU A 110 -1.16 -6.03 -6.34
N VAL A 111 -0.22 -6.21 -5.40
CA VAL A 111 1.10 -6.78 -5.69
C VAL A 111 0.96 -8.29 -5.66
N LEU A 112 1.27 -8.93 -6.77
CA LEU A 112 1.11 -10.37 -6.97
C LEU A 112 2.45 -11.07 -7.13
N PRO A 113 2.53 -12.40 -6.96
CA PRO A 113 3.79 -13.13 -7.04
C PRO A 113 4.61 -12.85 -8.30
N TYR A 114 3.95 -12.68 -9.44
CA TYR A 114 4.64 -12.39 -10.69
C TYR A 114 5.29 -10.98 -10.71
N HIS A 115 4.75 -10.00 -9.98
CA HIS A 115 5.41 -8.70 -9.82
C HIS A 115 6.73 -8.84 -9.05
N LYS A 116 6.71 -9.63 -7.96
CA LYS A 116 7.91 -9.91 -7.17
C LYS A 116 8.95 -10.66 -8.00
N LEU A 117 8.51 -11.63 -8.80
CA LEU A 117 9.38 -12.39 -9.68
C LEU A 117 10.04 -11.50 -10.74
N VAL A 118 9.26 -10.64 -11.42
CA VAL A 118 9.80 -9.68 -12.39
C VAL A 118 10.79 -8.71 -11.73
N ASP A 119 10.48 -8.20 -10.54
CA ASP A 119 11.34 -7.27 -9.81
C ASP A 119 12.69 -7.91 -9.43
N CYS A 120 12.68 -9.16 -8.99
CA CYS A 120 13.90 -9.91 -8.64
C CYS A 120 14.76 -10.29 -9.85
N GLU A 121 14.14 -10.69 -10.95
CA GLU A 121 14.81 -11.20 -12.15
C GLU A 121 15.27 -10.07 -13.09
N SER A 122 14.73 -8.88 -12.99
CA SER A 122 15.07 -7.75 -13.85
C SER A 122 16.48 -7.21 -13.58
N ALA A 123 17.30 -7.13 -14.62
CA ALA A 123 18.61 -6.48 -14.53
C ALA A 123 18.48 -4.98 -14.22
N ALA A 124 17.45 -4.31 -14.74
CA ALA A 124 17.17 -2.91 -14.47
C ALA A 124 16.80 -2.69 -12.99
N SER A 125 15.95 -3.56 -12.41
CA SER A 125 15.61 -3.51 -10.98
C SER A 125 16.85 -3.68 -10.09
N ARG A 126 17.72 -4.62 -10.44
CA ARG A 126 19.00 -4.82 -9.73
C ARG A 126 19.93 -3.60 -9.83
N ALA A 127 20.01 -2.96 -10.99
CA ALA A 127 20.84 -1.77 -11.20
C ALA A 127 20.32 -0.55 -10.40
N ILE A 128 19.03 -0.42 -10.21
CA ILE A 128 18.41 0.62 -9.39
C ILE A 128 18.52 0.29 -7.89
N GLY A 129 18.65 -1.00 -7.53
CA GLY A 129 18.68 -1.45 -6.13
C GLY A 129 17.30 -1.50 -5.50
N THR A 130 16.31 -2.05 -6.22
CA THR A 130 14.96 -2.22 -5.71
C THR A 130 14.93 -3.21 -4.54
N THR A 131 13.82 -3.21 -3.80
CA THR A 131 13.64 -4.10 -2.63
C THR A 131 13.23 -5.53 -3.01
N GLY A 132 13.01 -5.82 -4.30
CA GLY A 132 12.50 -7.11 -4.78
C GLY A 132 11.06 -7.43 -4.36
N ARG A 133 10.33 -6.43 -3.86
CA ARG A 133 8.95 -6.60 -3.35
C ARG A 133 7.87 -6.40 -4.42
N GLY A 134 8.26 -6.23 -5.68
CA GLY A 134 7.33 -6.11 -6.81
C GLY A 134 6.59 -4.77 -6.89
N ILE A 135 7.05 -3.73 -6.19
CA ILE A 135 6.38 -2.43 -6.12
C ILE A 135 6.42 -1.74 -7.49
N GLY A 136 7.59 -1.63 -8.10
CA GLY A 136 7.76 -1.04 -9.43
C GLY A 136 6.88 -1.71 -10.50
N PRO A 137 6.99 -3.03 -10.69
CA PRO A 137 6.13 -3.76 -11.63
C PRO A 137 4.63 -3.61 -11.36
N ALA A 138 4.19 -3.53 -10.08
CA ALA A 138 2.78 -3.32 -9.76
C ALA A 138 2.31 -1.90 -10.12
N TYR A 139 3.13 -0.87 -9.91
CA TYR A 139 2.83 0.49 -10.39
C TYR A 139 2.85 0.58 -11.92
N GLU A 140 3.76 -0.13 -12.59
CA GLU A 140 3.77 -0.26 -14.06
C GLU A 140 2.44 -0.81 -14.55
N ASP A 141 1.97 -1.92 -13.99
CA ASP A 141 0.70 -2.52 -14.34
C ASP A 141 -0.49 -1.58 -14.06
N LYS A 142 -0.45 -0.85 -12.94
CA LYS A 142 -1.46 0.15 -12.61
C LYS A 142 -1.55 1.24 -13.68
N VAL A 143 -0.42 1.85 -14.06
CA VAL A 143 -0.38 2.93 -15.05
C VAL A 143 -0.68 2.43 -16.46
N ALA A 144 -0.26 1.21 -16.80
CA ALA A 144 -0.60 0.53 -18.05
C ALA A 144 -2.07 0.05 -18.11
N ARG A 145 -2.84 0.16 -17.03
CA ARG A 145 -4.26 -0.20 -16.93
C ARG A 145 -4.52 -1.70 -17.10
N ARG A 146 -3.56 -2.55 -16.72
CA ARG A 146 -3.67 -4.02 -16.69
C ARG A 146 -3.59 -4.60 -15.27
N GLY A 147 -3.34 -3.75 -14.26
CA GLY A 147 -3.25 -4.17 -12.86
C GLY A 147 -4.58 -4.68 -12.31
N ILE A 148 -4.51 -5.61 -11.39
CA ILE A 148 -5.65 -6.22 -10.70
C ILE A 148 -5.91 -5.44 -9.42
N ARG A 149 -7.17 -5.07 -9.17
CA ARG A 149 -7.60 -4.31 -8.00
C ARG A 149 -8.34 -5.20 -7.01
N VAL A 150 -8.45 -4.75 -5.79
CA VAL A 150 -9.22 -5.46 -4.73
C VAL A 150 -10.64 -5.76 -5.18
N LEU A 151 -11.33 -4.81 -5.84
CA LEU A 151 -12.70 -5.00 -6.31
C LEU A 151 -12.84 -6.12 -7.36
N ASP A 152 -11.79 -6.42 -8.12
CA ASP A 152 -11.84 -7.46 -9.16
C ASP A 152 -11.98 -8.87 -8.54
N LEU A 153 -11.62 -9.03 -7.26
CA LEU A 153 -11.83 -10.29 -6.50
C LEU A 153 -13.30 -10.66 -6.32
N ARG A 154 -14.23 -9.72 -6.53
CA ARG A 154 -15.68 -9.98 -6.47
C ARG A 154 -16.20 -10.71 -7.72
N HIS A 155 -15.38 -10.83 -8.77
CA HIS A 155 -15.77 -11.35 -10.08
C HIS A 155 -14.77 -12.43 -10.54
N PRO A 156 -14.87 -13.69 -10.04
CA PRO A 156 -13.88 -14.75 -10.27
C PRO A 156 -13.61 -15.04 -11.76
N GLU A 157 -14.66 -15.03 -12.58
CA GLU A 157 -14.50 -15.28 -14.04
C GLU A 157 -13.67 -14.19 -14.71
N ARG A 158 -13.97 -12.92 -14.41
CA ARG A 158 -13.19 -11.78 -14.90
C ARG A 158 -11.77 -11.77 -14.33
N LEU A 159 -11.64 -12.14 -13.05
CA LEU A 159 -10.34 -12.20 -12.37
C LEU A 159 -9.37 -13.13 -13.10
N ARG A 160 -9.81 -14.32 -13.51
CA ARG A 160 -8.97 -15.27 -14.27
C ARG A 160 -8.44 -14.64 -15.55
N VAL A 161 -9.29 -13.98 -16.35
CA VAL A 161 -8.87 -13.31 -17.58
C VAL A 161 -7.82 -12.22 -17.32
N LEU A 162 -8.00 -11.42 -16.26
CA LEU A 162 -7.03 -10.39 -15.89
C LEU A 162 -5.70 -10.99 -15.45
N VAL A 163 -5.73 -12.06 -14.67
CA VAL A 163 -4.52 -12.78 -14.23
C VAL A 163 -3.77 -13.35 -15.42
N GLU A 164 -4.45 -14.04 -16.33
CA GLU A 164 -3.83 -14.62 -17.53
C GLU A 164 -3.14 -13.56 -18.39
N ALA A 165 -3.77 -12.40 -18.59
CA ALA A 165 -3.17 -11.29 -19.32
C ALA A 165 -1.94 -10.72 -18.60
N GLY A 166 -1.99 -10.52 -17.28
CA GLY A 166 -0.86 -10.07 -16.47
C GLY A 166 0.31 -11.06 -16.50
N ILE A 167 0.02 -12.35 -16.35
CA ILE A 167 1.02 -13.44 -16.43
C ILE A 167 1.68 -13.52 -17.81
N ALA A 168 0.91 -13.39 -18.88
CA ALA A 168 1.46 -13.38 -20.24
C ALA A 168 2.48 -12.24 -20.40
N HIS A 169 2.15 -11.03 -19.93
CA HIS A 169 3.05 -9.88 -19.93
C HIS A 169 4.29 -10.11 -19.07
N ALA A 170 4.12 -10.58 -17.83
CA ALA A 170 5.22 -10.87 -16.92
C ALA A 170 6.20 -11.90 -17.51
N ASN A 171 5.67 -12.98 -18.10
CA ASN A 171 6.50 -14.01 -18.74
C ASN A 171 7.25 -13.51 -19.98
N GLN A 172 6.69 -12.55 -20.73
CA GLN A 172 7.42 -11.86 -21.80
C GLN A 172 8.57 -11.02 -21.26
N ALA A 173 8.34 -10.26 -20.18
CA ALA A 173 9.38 -9.46 -19.54
C ALA A 173 10.51 -10.33 -18.96
N LEU A 174 10.16 -11.45 -18.31
CA LEU A 174 11.13 -12.45 -17.81
C LEU A 174 11.96 -13.03 -18.93
N ALA A 175 11.33 -13.44 -20.03
CA ALA A 175 12.05 -13.96 -21.19
C ALA A 175 12.99 -12.91 -21.81
N ALA A 176 12.53 -11.66 -21.94
CA ALA A 176 13.36 -10.57 -22.46
C ALA A 176 14.57 -10.24 -21.56
N SER A 177 14.46 -10.48 -20.24
CA SER A 177 15.60 -10.34 -19.31
C SER A 177 16.54 -11.54 -19.29
N GLY A 178 16.28 -12.57 -20.09
CA GLY A 178 17.05 -13.81 -20.14
C GLY A 178 16.76 -14.77 -18.97
N SER A 179 15.72 -14.52 -18.17
CA SER A 179 15.34 -15.41 -17.08
C SER A 179 14.62 -16.66 -17.60
N THR A 180 14.93 -17.80 -16.96
CA THR A 180 14.20 -19.06 -17.18
C THR A 180 12.98 -19.22 -16.29
N ALA A 181 12.83 -18.32 -15.29
CA ALA A 181 11.68 -18.33 -14.39
C ALA A 181 10.38 -18.04 -15.17
N ARG A 182 9.30 -18.63 -14.69
CA ARG A 182 7.97 -18.43 -15.26
C ARG A 182 6.94 -18.25 -14.16
N ALA A 183 6.05 -17.29 -14.36
CA ALA A 183 4.89 -17.08 -13.52
C ALA A 183 3.73 -17.97 -13.99
N SER A 184 2.91 -18.44 -13.03
CA SER A 184 1.76 -19.32 -13.25
C SER A 184 0.45 -18.58 -12.99
N ALA A 185 -0.47 -18.65 -13.97
CA ALA A 185 -1.80 -18.08 -13.80
C ALA A 185 -2.62 -18.88 -12.78
N ASP A 186 -2.56 -20.21 -12.82
CA ASP A 186 -3.33 -21.05 -11.90
C ASP A 186 -2.90 -20.86 -10.45
N GLU A 187 -1.60 -20.75 -10.16
CA GLU A 187 -1.09 -20.45 -8.81
C GLU A 187 -1.54 -19.07 -8.33
N THR A 188 -1.52 -18.09 -9.23
CA THR A 188 -1.94 -16.73 -8.90
C THR A 188 -3.44 -16.65 -8.63
N VAL A 189 -4.27 -17.32 -9.45
CA VAL A 189 -5.73 -17.39 -9.23
C VAL A 189 -6.02 -18.11 -7.89
N ALA A 190 -5.41 -19.27 -7.66
CA ALA A 190 -5.61 -20.01 -6.42
C ALA A 190 -5.20 -19.20 -5.17
N LEU A 191 -4.13 -18.42 -5.26
CA LEU A 191 -3.73 -17.48 -4.21
C LEU A 191 -4.83 -16.45 -3.96
N LEU A 192 -5.33 -15.80 -5.00
CA LEU A 192 -6.34 -14.74 -4.88
C LEU A 192 -7.68 -15.27 -4.36
N GLU A 193 -8.11 -16.47 -4.80
CA GLU A 193 -9.31 -17.14 -4.28
C GLU A 193 -9.19 -17.46 -2.79
N ARG A 194 -8.00 -17.87 -2.33
CA ARG A 194 -7.73 -18.12 -0.91
C ARG A 194 -7.75 -16.84 -0.08
N LEU A 195 -7.26 -15.73 -0.63
CA LEU A 195 -7.14 -14.45 0.10
C LEU A 195 -8.42 -13.61 0.05
N ALA A 196 -9.24 -13.76 -0.99
CA ALA A 196 -10.46 -12.98 -1.19
C ALA A 196 -11.41 -12.98 0.02
N PRO A 197 -11.69 -14.12 0.69
CA PRO A 197 -12.57 -14.14 1.86
C PRO A 197 -12.09 -13.30 3.05
N ARG A 198 -10.77 -13.09 3.18
CA ARG A 198 -10.19 -12.22 4.22
C ARG A 198 -10.09 -10.76 3.76
N LEU A 199 -9.85 -10.51 2.47
CA LEU A 199 -9.59 -9.17 1.94
C LEU A 199 -10.89 -8.42 1.63
N LEU A 200 -11.90 -9.08 1.06
CA LEU A 200 -13.15 -8.43 0.67
C LEU A 200 -13.94 -7.81 1.84
N PRO A 201 -13.95 -8.37 3.05
CA PRO A 201 -14.56 -7.70 4.21
C PRO A 201 -13.91 -6.38 4.61
N LEU A 202 -12.62 -6.17 4.27
CA LEU A 202 -11.90 -4.91 4.52
C LEU A 202 -12.12 -3.89 3.39
N ALA A 203 -12.67 -4.33 2.24
CA ALA A 203 -12.77 -3.52 1.03
C ALA A 203 -13.88 -2.46 1.14
N GLU A 204 -13.50 -1.18 0.96
CA GLU A 204 -14.37 -0.01 1.06
C GLU A 204 -14.05 1.00 -0.05
N ASP A 205 -14.99 1.84 -0.45
CA ASP A 205 -14.69 3.09 -1.16
C ASP A 205 -14.07 4.08 -0.16
N VAL A 206 -12.78 3.94 0.08
CA VAL A 206 -12.03 4.75 1.06
C VAL A 206 -12.13 6.24 0.76
N GLY A 207 -12.15 6.63 -0.54
CA GLY A 207 -12.31 8.01 -0.94
C GLY A 207 -13.65 8.58 -0.46
N LEU A 208 -14.74 7.88 -0.72
CA LEU A 208 -16.06 8.29 -0.28
C LEU A 208 -16.20 8.26 1.25
N ALA A 209 -15.65 7.25 1.91
CA ALA A 209 -15.67 7.14 3.37
C ALA A 209 -14.91 8.30 4.03
N ALA A 210 -13.69 8.62 3.57
CA ALA A 210 -12.90 9.75 4.04
C ALA A 210 -13.61 11.10 3.78
N HIS A 211 -14.19 11.27 2.58
CA HIS A 211 -14.95 12.47 2.26
C HIS A 211 -16.13 12.66 3.21
N ARG A 212 -16.93 11.61 3.45
CA ARG A 212 -18.07 11.64 4.38
C ARG A 212 -17.62 11.95 5.81
N ALA A 213 -16.57 11.30 6.28
CA ALA A 213 -15.99 11.54 7.59
C ALA A 213 -15.56 13.01 7.76
N ARG A 214 -14.84 13.55 6.78
CA ARG A 214 -14.42 14.97 6.78
C ARG A 214 -15.63 15.92 6.81
N ARG A 215 -16.68 15.64 6.03
CA ARG A 215 -17.92 16.42 6.02
C ARG A 215 -18.64 16.38 7.38
N ALA A 216 -18.53 15.27 8.09
CA ALA A 216 -19.03 15.12 9.45
C ALA A 216 -18.12 15.76 10.53
N GLY A 217 -17.02 16.40 10.14
CA GLY A 217 -16.11 17.09 11.04
C GLY A 217 -14.96 16.24 11.58
N ALA A 218 -14.76 15.03 11.05
CA ALA A 218 -13.65 14.18 11.48
C ALA A 218 -12.29 14.77 11.11
N ALA A 219 -11.30 14.51 11.96
CA ALA A 219 -9.90 14.83 11.75
C ALA A 219 -9.23 13.70 10.96
N ILE A 220 -8.69 14.01 9.78
CA ILE A 220 -8.05 13.04 8.89
C ILE A 220 -6.56 13.32 8.79
N LEU A 221 -5.75 12.31 9.05
CA LEU A 221 -4.31 12.32 8.85
C LEU A 221 -3.97 11.48 7.60
N LEU A 222 -3.33 12.09 6.62
CA LEU A 222 -2.81 11.41 5.43
C LEU A 222 -1.32 11.10 5.65
N GLU A 223 -1.02 9.80 5.77
CA GLU A 223 0.32 9.29 6.06
C GLU A 223 1.06 8.97 4.76
N GLY A 224 2.14 9.70 4.48
CA GLY A 224 3.04 9.43 3.37
C GLY A 224 4.10 8.39 3.71
N ALA A 225 4.51 7.64 2.70
CA ALA A 225 5.65 6.74 2.74
C ALA A 225 6.85 7.35 2.02
N GLN A 226 8.04 6.84 2.28
CA GLN A 226 9.33 7.31 1.70
C GLN A 226 9.56 8.81 1.98
N GLY A 227 10.16 9.53 1.03
CA GLY A 227 10.44 10.96 1.14
C GLY A 227 10.52 11.63 -0.23
N SER A 228 10.49 12.96 -0.26
CA SER A 228 10.40 13.76 -1.48
C SER A 228 11.56 13.53 -2.46
N LEU A 229 12.76 13.20 -1.96
CA LEU A 229 13.90 12.88 -2.81
C LEU A 229 13.81 11.48 -3.44
N LEU A 230 12.82 10.67 -3.04
CA LEU A 230 12.46 9.41 -3.68
C LEU A 230 11.21 9.52 -4.57
N ASP A 231 10.65 10.71 -4.73
CA ASP A 231 9.47 10.92 -5.58
C ASP A 231 9.78 10.61 -7.04
N VAL A 232 8.84 9.96 -7.75
CA VAL A 232 9.05 9.53 -9.14
C VAL A 232 9.28 10.69 -10.10
N ASP A 233 8.68 11.87 -9.82
CA ASP A 233 8.78 13.05 -10.68
C ASP A 233 9.84 14.04 -10.19
N HIS A 234 10.00 14.20 -8.87
CA HIS A 234 10.83 15.24 -8.25
C HIS A 234 12.10 14.71 -7.57
N GLY A 235 12.25 13.39 -7.47
CA GLY A 235 13.35 12.75 -6.76
C GLY A 235 14.63 12.60 -7.58
N THR A 236 15.57 11.83 -7.01
CA THR A 236 16.90 11.55 -7.60
C THR A 236 16.82 10.44 -8.65
N TYR A 237 16.03 10.66 -9.70
CA TYR A 237 15.81 9.69 -10.78
C TYR A 237 17.15 9.20 -11.38
N PRO A 238 17.35 7.89 -11.66
CA PRO A 238 16.35 6.81 -11.57
C PRO A 238 16.25 6.13 -10.18
N TYR A 239 16.97 6.60 -9.19
CA TYR A 239 17.02 6.04 -7.84
C TYR A 239 15.88 6.58 -6.98
N VAL A 240 14.65 6.25 -7.39
CA VAL A 240 13.39 6.72 -6.80
C VAL A 240 12.43 5.58 -6.57
N THR A 241 11.37 5.83 -5.79
CA THR A 241 10.20 4.91 -5.75
C THR A 241 9.28 5.16 -6.95
N SER A 242 8.45 4.19 -7.29
CA SER A 242 7.48 4.31 -8.40
C SER A 242 6.20 5.06 -7.99
N SER A 243 6.21 5.79 -6.89
CA SER A 243 5.03 6.49 -6.38
C SER A 243 5.28 7.97 -6.16
N THR A 244 4.20 8.77 -6.12
CA THR A 244 4.22 10.19 -5.81
C THR A 244 4.26 10.37 -4.29
N THR A 245 5.44 10.72 -3.75
CA THR A 245 5.70 10.84 -2.31
C THR A 245 5.42 12.23 -1.76
N THR A 246 5.19 13.21 -2.64
CA THR A 246 4.86 14.59 -2.29
C THR A 246 3.40 14.74 -1.88
N THR A 247 3.02 15.93 -1.42
CA THR A 247 1.63 16.23 -1.04
C THR A 247 0.64 16.09 -2.20
N GLY A 248 1.10 16.20 -3.45
CA GLY A 248 0.28 15.96 -4.64
C GLY A 248 -0.27 14.53 -4.69
N GLY A 249 0.49 13.54 -4.22
CA GLY A 249 0.04 12.16 -4.09
C GLY A 249 -1.14 11.98 -3.12
N ALA A 250 -1.25 12.84 -2.12
CA ALA A 250 -2.33 12.79 -1.15
C ALA A 250 -3.71 13.18 -1.73
N ALA A 251 -3.75 13.81 -2.90
CA ALA A 251 -4.99 14.11 -3.61
C ALA A 251 -5.55 12.90 -4.40
N THR A 252 -4.79 11.80 -4.50
CA THR A 252 -5.20 10.60 -5.23
C THR A 252 -6.31 9.80 -4.54
N PRO A 253 -6.29 9.56 -3.20
CA PRO A 253 -7.26 8.71 -2.54
C PRO A 253 -8.59 9.38 -2.16
N PRO A 254 -8.74 10.61 -1.81
CA PRO A 254 -10.05 11.17 -1.46
C PRO A 254 -10.63 12.08 -2.50
#